data_455e2437d77f374581d7e70c38943489
#
_entry.id   455e2437d77f374581d7e70c38943489
#
_cell.length_a   1.000
_cell.length_b   1.000
_cell.length_c   1.000
_cell.angle_alpha   90.00
_cell.angle_beta   90.00
_cell.angle_gamma   90.00
#
_symmetry.space_group_name_H-M   'P 1'
#
loop_
_entity.id
_entity.type
_entity.pdbx_description
1 polymer ?
#
loop_
_entity_poly.entity_id
_entity_poly.type
_entity_poly.pdbx_seq_one_letter_code
_entity_poly.pdbx_strand_id
1 'polypeptide(L)'
;MQIAAATFEEYVSQIPDDRKEVFQKLFNAINQNLPNGFMECCNYGMLGWVVPLTTYPDGYHCTPGSPLPFMNLASQKNFIALYHMGLYADQDLYDWFIAEFPKHSKRKLDMGKSCIIFTRSAL
;
A
#
# COMPACT_ATOMS: atom_id res chain seq x y z
N MET A 1 12.15 6.52 1.94
CA MET A 1 12.98 5.78 2.91
C MET A 1 12.65 4.31 2.82
N GLN A 2 13.66 3.46 2.68
CA GLN A 2 13.47 2.02 2.61
C GLN A 2 13.80 1.39 3.96
N ILE A 3 12.99 0.43 4.36
CA ILE A 3 13.17 -0.31 5.60
C ILE A 3 13.40 -1.78 5.27
N ALA A 4 14.55 -2.30 5.68
CA ALA A 4 14.87 -3.71 5.47
C ALA A 4 14.12 -4.53 6.53
N ALA A 5 13.18 -5.35 6.09
CA ALA A 5 12.38 -6.20 6.97
C ALA A 5 11.91 -7.42 6.20
N ALA A 6 11.79 -8.54 6.90
CA ALA A 6 11.25 -9.78 6.34
C ALA A 6 9.80 -10.01 6.74
N THR A 7 9.34 -9.38 7.81
CA THR A 7 7.98 -9.55 8.34
C THR A 7 7.33 -8.20 8.63
N PHE A 8 6.01 -8.23 8.78
CA PHE A 8 5.25 -7.04 9.18
C PHE A 8 5.74 -6.49 10.52
N GLU A 9 5.96 -7.36 11.48
CA GLU A 9 6.41 -6.97 12.81
C GLU A 9 7.78 -6.29 12.78
N GLU A 10 8.71 -6.83 11.99
CA GLU A 10 10.02 -6.20 11.81
C GLU A 10 9.91 -4.83 11.16
N TYR A 11 9.02 -4.70 10.19
CA TYR A 11 8.82 -3.42 9.51
C TYR A 11 8.28 -2.37 10.50
N VAL A 12 7.23 -2.72 11.23
CA VAL A 12 6.60 -1.78 12.17
C VAL A 12 7.55 -1.38 13.29
N SER A 13 8.42 -2.29 13.72
CA SER A 13 9.39 -1.98 14.77
C SER A 13 10.35 -0.85 14.40
N GLN A 14 10.53 -0.59 13.11
CA GLN A 14 11.50 0.39 12.60
C GLN A 14 10.87 1.73 12.23
N ILE A 15 9.54 1.85 12.26
CA ILE A 15 8.90 3.13 11.92
C ILE A 15 8.74 3.99 13.18
N PRO A 16 8.61 5.33 13.02
CA PRO A 16 8.45 6.21 14.19
C PRO A 16 7.24 5.85 15.04
N ASP A 17 7.39 5.95 16.35
CA ASP A 17 6.34 5.55 17.30
C ASP A 17 5.03 6.31 17.10
N ASP A 18 5.13 7.58 16.72
CA ASP A 18 3.95 8.44 16.56
C ASP A 18 3.08 8.06 15.37
N ARG A 19 3.56 7.14 14.51
CA ARG A 19 2.76 6.70 13.36
C ARG A 19 2.46 5.20 13.35
N LYS A 20 2.98 4.46 14.33
CA LYS A 20 2.73 3.00 14.40
C LYS A 20 1.27 2.66 14.50
N GLU A 21 0.50 3.36 15.33
CA GLU A 21 -0.93 3.09 15.51
C GLU A 21 -1.70 3.31 14.21
N VAL A 22 -1.45 4.40 13.51
CA VAL A 22 -2.13 4.71 12.26
C VAL A 22 -1.72 3.72 11.16
N PHE A 23 -0.44 3.41 11.08
CA PHE A 23 0.06 2.44 10.13
C PHE A 23 -0.59 1.08 10.36
N GLN A 24 -0.71 0.66 11.61
CA GLN A 24 -1.38 -0.58 11.97
C GLN A 24 -2.85 -0.58 11.56
N LYS A 25 -3.55 0.53 11.74
CA LYS A 25 -4.95 0.66 11.34
C LYS A 25 -5.11 0.54 9.83
N LEU A 26 -4.23 1.17 9.06
CA LEU A 26 -4.24 1.07 7.61
C LEU A 26 -3.97 -0.36 7.15
N PHE A 27 -2.98 -1.00 7.73
CA PHE A 27 -2.65 -2.39 7.43
C PHE A 27 -3.83 -3.31 7.70
N ASN A 28 -4.46 -3.17 8.86
CA ASN A 28 -5.60 -3.98 9.24
C ASN A 28 -6.80 -3.75 8.29
N ALA A 29 -7.07 -2.50 7.94
CA ALA A 29 -8.16 -2.16 7.02
C ALA A 29 -7.95 -2.79 5.65
N ILE A 30 -6.72 -2.76 5.14
CA ILE A 30 -6.40 -3.38 3.86
C ILE A 30 -6.64 -4.90 3.93
N ASN A 31 -6.12 -5.56 4.96
CA ASN A 31 -6.28 -7.01 5.11
C ASN A 31 -7.73 -7.43 5.28
N GLN A 32 -8.54 -6.63 5.97
CA GLN A 32 -9.95 -6.93 6.19
C GLN A 32 -10.80 -6.78 4.93
N ASN A 33 -10.38 -5.90 4.02
CA ASN A 33 -11.17 -5.56 2.83
C ASN A 33 -10.61 -6.12 1.53
N LEU A 34 -9.38 -6.61 1.53
CA LEU A 34 -8.76 -7.18 0.34
C LEU A 34 -9.35 -8.55 0.05
N PRO A 35 -9.77 -8.85 -1.20
CA PRO A 35 -10.26 -10.18 -1.55
C PRO A 35 -9.21 -11.27 -1.30
N ASN A 36 -9.67 -12.50 -1.12
CA ASN A 36 -8.76 -13.63 -1.01
C ASN A 36 -7.95 -13.82 -2.29
N GLY A 37 -6.74 -14.35 -2.15
CA GLY A 37 -5.89 -14.64 -3.30
C GLY A 37 -4.65 -13.80 -3.38
N PHE A 38 -4.53 -12.77 -2.55
CA PHE A 38 -3.32 -11.97 -2.43
C PHE A 38 -2.47 -12.46 -1.27
N MET A 39 -1.16 -12.30 -1.38
CA MET A 39 -0.21 -12.74 -0.36
C MET A 39 0.57 -11.55 0.17
N GLU A 40 0.70 -11.48 1.50
CA GLU A 40 1.54 -10.45 2.13
C GLU A 40 3.00 -10.73 1.86
N CYS A 41 3.76 -9.65 1.68
CA CYS A 41 5.21 -9.75 1.54
C CYS A 41 5.88 -8.43 1.94
N CYS A 42 7.21 -8.51 2.13
CA CYS A 42 8.04 -7.32 2.28
C CYS A 42 8.95 -7.25 1.06
N ASN A 43 8.77 -6.23 0.23
CA ASN A 43 9.56 -6.03 -0.96
C ASN A 43 9.80 -4.55 -1.21
N TYR A 44 10.86 -4.24 -1.93
CA TYR A 44 11.20 -2.85 -2.27
C TYR A 44 11.29 -1.93 -1.05
N GLY A 45 11.63 -2.49 0.14
CA GLY A 45 11.69 -1.70 1.37
C GLY A 45 10.32 -1.29 1.91
N MET A 46 9.26 -2.00 1.53
CA MET A 46 7.87 -1.71 1.90
C MET A 46 7.13 -2.98 2.26
N LEU A 47 6.01 -2.82 2.98
CA LEU A 47 5.03 -3.91 3.08
C LEU A 47 4.25 -3.99 1.79
N GLY A 48 3.87 -5.20 1.40
CA GLY A 48 3.19 -5.38 0.13
C GLY A 48 2.19 -6.54 0.13
N TRP A 49 1.34 -6.49 -0.87
CA TRP A 49 0.40 -7.57 -1.20
C TRP A 49 0.62 -7.89 -2.68
N VAL A 50 0.86 -9.14 -2.96
CA VAL A 50 1.23 -9.59 -4.31
C VAL A 50 0.26 -10.63 -4.82
N VAL A 51 0.20 -10.76 -6.15
CA VAL A 51 -0.48 -11.89 -6.80
C VAL A 51 0.50 -13.05 -6.82
N PRO A 52 0.22 -14.16 -6.13
CA PRO A 52 1.17 -15.28 -6.07
C PRO A 52 1.48 -15.84 -7.47
N LEU A 53 2.69 -16.36 -7.64
CA LEU A 53 3.08 -17.00 -8.90
C LEU A 53 2.21 -18.21 -9.23
N THR A 54 1.60 -18.84 -8.24
CA THR A 54 0.64 -19.92 -8.45
C THR A 54 -0.62 -19.44 -9.16
N THR A 55 -0.99 -18.16 -8.98
CA THR A 55 -2.15 -17.55 -9.63
C THR A 55 -1.75 -16.90 -10.97
N TYR A 56 -0.60 -16.26 -11.02
CA TYR A 56 -0.10 -15.59 -12.21
C TYR A 56 1.38 -15.95 -12.42
N PRO A 57 1.65 -17.07 -13.11
CA PRO A 57 3.02 -17.59 -13.24
C PRO A 57 4.01 -16.67 -13.94
N ASP A 58 3.55 -15.79 -14.83
CA ASP A 58 4.43 -14.86 -15.54
C ASP A 58 5.05 -13.82 -14.59
N GLY A 59 4.38 -13.55 -13.47
CA GLY A 59 4.91 -12.64 -12.48
C GLY A 59 5.03 -11.20 -12.96
N TYR A 60 5.92 -10.46 -12.31
CA TYR A 60 6.13 -9.05 -12.61
C TYR A 60 7.14 -8.91 -13.75
N HIS A 61 6.72 -8.30 -14.85
CA HIS A 61 7.56 -8.18 -16.05
C HIS A 61 8.85 -7.38 -15.81
N CYS A 62 8.85 -6.45 -14.86
CA CYS A 62 10.05 -5.67 -14.53
C CYS A 62 11.07 -6.46 -13.70
N THR A 63 10.63 -7.52 -13.03
CA THR A 63 11.49 -8.36 -12.20
C THR A 63 11.10 -9.82 -12.42
N PRO A 64 11.64 -10.47 -13.46
CA PRO A 64 11.29 -11.85 -13.78
C PRO A 64 11.50 -12.78 -12.58
N GLY A 65 10.54 -13.68 -12.37
CA GLY A 65 10.58 -14.63 -11.26
C GLY A 65 9.99 -14.11 -9.96
N SER A 66 9.62 -12.84 -9.89
CA SER A 66 8.98 -12.25 -8.72
C SER A 66 7.47 -12.15 -8.90
N PRO A 67 6.68 -12.31 -7.81
CA PRO A 67 5.23 -12.13 -7.88
C PRO A 67 4.84 -10.72 -8.32
N LEU A 68 3.69 -10.59 -8.98
CA LEU A 68 3.19 -9.31 -9.43
C LEU A 68 2.73 -8.45 -8.23
N PRO A 69 3.31 -7.27 -8.03
CA PRO A 69 2.86 -6.37 -6.96
C PRO A 69 1.44 -5.86 -7.24
N PHE A 70 0.61 -5.84 -6.21
CA PHE A 70 -0.73 -5.26 -6.29
C PHE A 70 -0.84 -4.00 -5.45
N MET A 71 -0.46 -4.07 -4.18
CA MET A 71 -0.46 -2.92 -3.27
C MET A 71 0.81 -2.90 -2.45
N ASN A 72 1.27 -1.71 -2.10
CA ASN A 72 2.35 -1.52 -1.15
C ASN A 72 2.01 -0.40 -0.18
N LEU A 73 2.42 -0.57 1.06
CA LEU A 73 2.24 0.43 2.12
C LEU A 73 3.61 0.74 2.71
N ALA A 74 3.96 2.01 2.73
CA ALA A 74 5.29 2.44 3.16
C ALA A 74 5.21 3.60 4.14
N SER A 75 6.03 3.52 5.20
CA SER A 75 6.29 4.66 6.07
C SER A 75 7.48 5.42 5.50
N GLN A 76 7.23 6.60 4.96
CA GLN A 76 8.26 7.47 4.40
C GLN A 76 8.68 8.50 5.44
N LYS A 77 9.65 9.35 5.09
CA LYS A 77 10.20 10.32 6.04
C LYS A 77 9.12 11.24 6.64
N ASN A 78 8.25 11.78 5.80
CA ASN A 78 7.26 12.79 6.21
C ASN A 78 5.81 12.35 6.01
N PHE A 79 5.57 11.13 5.54
CA PHE A 79 4.22 10.68 5.21
C PHE A 79 4.15 9.17 5.14
N ILE A 80 2.92 8.65 5.06
CA ILE A 80 2.66 7.24 4.72
C ILE A 80 2.18 7.22 3.28
N ALA A 81 2.73 6.34 2.46
CA ALA A 81 2.35 6.18 1.07
C ALA A 81 1.66 4.84 0.84
N LEU A 82 0.56 4.87 0.12
CA LEU A 82 -0.15 3.68 -0.35
C LEU A 82 -0.05 3.61 -1.87
N TYR A 83 0.56 2.55 -2.36
CA TYR A 83 0.67 2.27 -3.80
C TYR A 83 -0.39 1.23 -4.14
N HIS A 84 -1.35 1.59 -4.98
CA HIS A 84 -2.47 0.71 -5.31
C HIS A 84 -2.57 0.54 -6.82
N MET A 85 -2.03 -0.55 -7.33
CA MET A 85 -1.98 -0.80 -8.78
C MET A 85 -3.37 -0.91 -9.39
N GLY A 86 -4.31 -1.57 -8.71
CA GLY A 86 -5.68 -1.71 -9.20
C GLY A 86 -6.39 -0.38 -9.38
N LEU A 87 -6.15 0.57 -8.50
CA LEU A 87 -6.76 1.90 -8.58
C LEU A 87 -6.29 2.65 -9.83
N TYR A 88 -5.02 2.56 -10.13
CA TYR A 88 -4.43 3.27 -11.27
C TYR A 88 -4.64 2.53 -12.59
N ALA A 89 -4.96 1.24 -12.54
CA ALA A 89 -5.22 0.44 -13.73
C ALA A 89 -6.68 0.48 -14.20
N ASP A 90 -7.60 0.92 -13.35
CA ASP A 90 -9.05 0.92 -13.61
C ASP A 90 -9.57 2.35 -13.52
N GLN A 91 -9.89 2.95 -14.65
CA GLN A 91 -10.34 4.34 -14.71
C GLN A 91 -11.65 4.57 -13.93
N ASP A 92 -12.56 3.63 -13.97
CA ASP A 92 -13.84 3.76 -13.27
C ASP A 92 -13.62 3.73 -11.75
N LEU A 93 -12.75 2.87 -11.27
CA LEU A 93 -12.40 2.80 -9.86
C LEU A 93 -11.67 4.07 -9.43
N TYR A 94 -10.76 4.56 -10.26
CA TYR A 94 -10.02 5.80 -10.00
C TYR A 94 -10.96 6.98 -9.87
N ASP A 95 -11.90 7.13 -10.81
CA ASP A 95 -12.87 8.24 -10.79
C ASP A 95 -13.78 8.15 -9.57
N TRP A 96 -14.23 6.94 -9.23
CA TRP A 96 -15.03 6.71 -8.03
C TRP A 96 -14.28 7.13 -6.77
N PHE A 97 -13.02 6.74 -6.66
CA PHE A 97 -12.21 7.06 -5.49
C PHE A 97 -12.05 8.57 -5.30
N ILE A 98 -11.75 9.29 -6.38
CA ILE A 98 -11.59 10.75 -6.32
C ILE A 98 -12.89 11.43 -5.90
N ALA A 99 -14.02 10.95 -6.38
CA ALA A 99 -15.32 11.50 -6.03
C ALA A 99 -15.73 11.14 -4.59
N GLU A 100 -15.38 9.95 -4.13
CA GLU A 100 -15.79 9.45 -2.82
C GLU A 100 -14.93 9.98 -1.67
N PHE A 101 -13.64 10.19 -1.91
CA PHE A 101 -12.70 10.57 -0.86
C PHE A 101 -13.13 11.80 -0.05
N PRO A 102 -13.58 12.91 -0.68
CA PRO A 102 -13.99 14.10 0.10
C PRO A 102 -15.15 13.88 1.04
N LYS A 103 -15.94 12.83 0.84
CA LYS A 103 -17.07 12.49 1.70
C LYS A 103 -16.62 11.87 3.02
N HIS A 104 -15.40 11.36 3.08
CA HIS A 104 -14.85 10.62 4.22
C HIS A 104 -13.66 11.31 4.89
N SER A 105 -13.14 12.36 4.29
CA SER A 105 -11.97 13.06 4.82
C SER A 105 -12.14 14.56 4.66
N LYS A 106 -11.74 15.29 5.69
CA LYS A 106 -11.71 16.76 5.66
C LYS A 106 -10.47 17.29 4.95
N ARG A 107 -9.48 16.42 4.72
CA ARG A 107 -8.24 16.79 4.07
C ARG A 107 -8.37 16.64 2.56
N LYS A 108 -7.62 17.47 1.85
CA LYS A 108 -7.53 17.35 0.40
C LYS A 108 -6.82 16.06 0.03
N LEU A 109 -7.35 15.37 -0.97
CA LEU A 109 -6.72 14.17 -1.50
C LEU A 109 -5.37 14.53 -2.11
N ASP A 110 -4.31 13.81 -1.70
CA ASP A 110 -2.96 13.99 -2.20
C ASP A 110 -2.54 12.70 -2.91
N MET A 111 -2.49 12.75 -4.24
CA MET A 111 -2.14 11.61 -5.07
C MET A 111 -0.98 11.95 -6.00
N GLY A 112 0.02 11.07 -6.01
CA GLY A 112 1.07 11.10 -7.01
C GLY A 112 0.71 10.26 -8.23
N LYS A 113 1.69 9.95 -9.07
CA LYS A 113 1.48 9.14 -10.27
C LYS A 113 1.16 7.69 -9.97
N SER A 114 1.56 7.20 -8.81
CA SER A 114 1.38 5.79 -8.43
C SER A 114 1.01 5.59 -6.98
N CYS A 115 0.84 6.65 -6.19
CA CYS A 115 0.59 6.52 -4.75
C CYS A 115 -0.38 7.54 -4.22
N ILE A 116 -1.02 7.18 -3.11
CA ILE A 116 -1.84 8.06 -2.28
C ILE A 116 -0.99 8.43 -1.07
N ILE A 117 -0.92 9.71 -0.77
CA ILE A 117 -0.08 10.23 0.29
C ILE A 117 -0.94 10.65 1.48
N PHE A 118 -0.59 10.11 2.66
CA PHE A 118 -1.23 10.46 3.91
C PHE A 118 -0.20 11.16 4.79
N THR A 119 -0.34 12.46 4.94
CA THR A 119 0.51 13.20 5.86
C THR A 119 0.06 12.95 7.29
N ARG A 120 0.94 13.24 8.23
CA ARG A 120 0.69 13.03 9.66
C ARG A 120 -0.65 13.63 10.12
N SER A 121 -0.97 14.82 9.65
CA SER A 121 -2.18 15.52 10.05
C SER A 121 -3.44 15.07 9.29
N ALA A 122 -3.31 14.21 8.28
CA ALA A 122 -4.43 13.66 7.52
C ALA A 122 -4.96 12.37 8.15
N LEU A 123 -4.28 11.89 9.16
CA LEU A 123 -4.58 10.64 9.83
C LEU A 123 -5.17 10.94 11.21
#